data_36f94fba59df32d1ce10b91e6b3aaa03
#
_entry.id   36f94fba59df32d1ce10b91e6b3aaa03
#
_cell.length_a   1.000
_cell.length_b   1.000
_cell.length_c   1.000
_cell.angle_alpha   90.00
_cell.angle_beta   90.00
_cell.angle_gamma   90.00
#
_symmetry.space_group_name_H-M   'P 1'
#
loop_
_entity.id
_entity.type
_entity.pdbx_description
1 polymer ?
#
loop_
_entity_poly.entity_id
_entity_poly.type
_entity_poly.pdbx_seq_one_letter_code
_entity_poly.pdbx_strand_id
1 'polypeptide(L)'
;MKKILLSLAFLAGVSLTVSAQFKIGGKTINTKKVINAATDVAHAATLSDEDVAKMAKEYIQWMDTHNEVAGPDTEMGQRLERLTANVKKVSGLDLNFKVYNVVDVNAFACGD
;
A
#
# COMPACT_ATOMS: atom_id res chain seq x y z
N MET A 1 -11.33 -41.30 -4.01
CA MET A 1 -9.86 -41.14 -3.86
C MET A 1 -9.15 -40.82 -5.17
N LYS A 2 -9.40 -41.56 -6.28
CA LYS A 2 -8.75 -41.24 -7.57
C LYS A 2 -9.07 -39.84 -8.11
N LYS A 3 -10.26 -39.30 -7.88
CA LYS A 3 -10.68 -37.95 -8.33
C LYS A 3 -9.95 -36.82 -7.56
N ILE A 4 -9.64 -37.05 -6.29
CA ILE A 4 -8.92 -36.07 -5.47
C ILE A 4 -7.44 -36.02 -5.87
N LEU A 5 -6.85 -37.17 -6.19
CA LEU A 5 -5.46 -37.26 -6.68
C LEU A 5 -5.30 -36.56 -8.05
N LEU A 6 -6.31 -36.65 -8.92
CA LEU A 6 -6.30 -35.94 -10.22
C LEU A 6 -6.38 -34.43 -10.02
N SER A 7 -7.19 -33.96 -9.06
CA SER A 7 -7.31 -32.54 -8.73
C SER A 7 -6.01 -31.98 -8.14
N LEU A 8 -5.33 -32.78 -7.31
CA LEU A 8 -4.04 -32.39 -6.73
C LEU A 8 -2.92 -32.33 -7.79
N ALA A 9 -2.94 -33.29 -8.73
CA ALA A 9 -1.99 -33.31 -9.86
C ALA A 9 -2.21 -32.12 -10.81
N PHE A 10 -3.46 -31.69 -10.99
CA PHE A 10 -3.78 -30.51 -11.78
C PHE A 10 -3.30 -29.22 -11.10
N LEU A 11 -3.45 -29.09 -9.78
CA LEU A 11 -2.94 -27.96 -9.02
C LEU A 11 -1.39 -27.90 -9.05
N ALA A 12 -0.74 -29.04 -8.94
CA ALA A 12 0.72 -29.14 -9.05
C ALA A 12 1.22 -28.83 -10.47
N GLY A 13 0.46 -29.22 -11.50
CA GLY A 13 0.76 -28.90 -12.90
C GLY A 13 0.66 -27.40 -13.23
N VAL A 14 -0.27 -26.71 -12.60
CA VAL A 14 -0.43 -25.25 -12.78
C VAL A 14 0.70 -24.48 -12.12
N SER A 15 1.26 -24.99 -11.03
CA SER A 15 2.39 -24.32 -10.35
C SER A 15 3.72 -24.42 -11.12
N LEU A 16 3.84 -25.35 -12.07
CA LEU A 16 5.04 -25.51 -12.89
C LEU A 16 5.06 -24.62 -14.14
N THR A 17 3.94 -23.95 -14.47
CA THR A 17 3.83 -23.06 -15.63
C THR A 17 3.92 -21.57 -15.28
N VAL A 18 4.66 -21.25 -14.22
CA VAL A 18 4.75 -19.92 -13.60
C VAL A 18 5.26 -18.81 -14.53
N SER A 19 5.86 -19.16 -15.67
CA SER A 19 6.37 -18.18 -16.64
C SER A 19 5.45 -17.97 -17.86
N ALA A 20 4.29 -18.63 -17.92
CA ALA A 20 3.37 -18.47 -19.04
C ALA A 20 2.57 -17.17 -18.92
N GLN A 21 2.62 -16.36 -19.96
CA GLN A 21 1.69 -15.25 -20.14
C GLN A 21 0.40 -15.78 -20.76
N PHE A 22 -0.76 -15.37 -20.22
CA PHE A 22 -2.04 -15.68 -20.83
C PHE A 22 -2.86 -14.42 -21.08
N LYS A 23 -3.74 -14.46 -22.05
CA LYS A 23 -4.58 -13.34 -22.45
C LYS A 23 -6.00 -13.55 -21.97
N ILE A 24 -6.55 -12.56 -21.29
CA ILE A 24 -7.97 -12.48 -20.93
C ILE A 24 -8.53 -11.18 -21.49
N GLY A 25 -9.59 -11.26 -22.29
CA GLY A 25 -10.23 -10.08 -22.84
C GLY A 25 -9.31 -9.20 -23.69
N GLY A 26 -8.36 -9.79 -24.41
CA GLY A 26 -7.39 -9.08 -25.25
C GLY A 26 -6.19 -8.46 -24.52
N LYS A 27 -6.14 -8.53 -23.18
CA LYS A 27 -5.01 -8.06 -22.38
C LYS A 27 -4.10 -9.20 -21.97
N THR A 28 -2.80 -9.00 -22.09
CA THR A 28 -1.80 -9.95 -21.60
C THR A 28 -1.64 -9.79 -20.09
N ILE A 29 -1.83 -10.88 -19.35
CA ILE A 29 -1.63 -10.90 -17.90
C ILE A 29 -0.23 -11.43 -17.62
N ASN A 30 0.54 -10.65 -16.89
CA ASN A 30 1.87 -11.05 -16.44
C ASN A 30 1.75 -11.89 -15.16
N THR A 31 1.99 -13.20 -15.29
CA THR A 31 1.89 -14.16 -14.18
C THR A 31 2.85 -13.85 -13.04
N LYS A 32 4.03 -13.30 -13.33
CA LYS A 32 4.97 -12.84 -12.29
C LYS A 32 4.36 -11.75 -11.41
N LYS A 33 3.66 -10.79 -11.99
CA LYS A 33 2.99 -9.73 -11.21
C LYS A 33 1.87 -10.29 -10.33
N VAL A 34 1.12 -11.27 -10.82
CA VAL A 34 0.05 -11.91 -10.04
C VAL A 34 0.62 -12.69 -8.86
N ILE A 35 1.71 -13.42 -9.07
CA ILE A 35 2.38 -14.18 -8.00
C ILE A 35 2.98 -13.23 -6.95
N ASN A 36 3.65 -12.17 -7.38
CA ASN A 36 4.19 -11.17 -6.47
C ASN A 36 3.07 -10.52 -5.64
N ALA A 37 1.96 -10.13 -6.27
CA ALA A 37 0.81 -9.58 -5.55
C ALA A 37 0.23 -10.56 -4.54
N ALA A 38 0.11 -11.86 -4.87
CA ALA A 38 -0.34 -12.89 -3.93
C ALA A 38 0.64 -13.09 -2.76
N THR A 39 1.94 -13.05 -3.02
CA THR A 39 2.99 -13.13 -2.00
C THR A 39 2.95 -11.89 -1.09
N ASP A 40 2.78 -10.71 -1.66
CA ASP A 40 2.68 -9.46 -0.91
C ASP A 40 1.45 -9.45 0.00
N VAL A 41 0.30 -9.94 -0.48
CA VAL A 41 -0.91 -10.10 0.33
C VAL A 41 -0.70 -11.09 1.47
N ALA A 42 -0.07 -12.23 1.21
CA ALA A 42 0.25 -13.22 2.24
C ALA A 42 1.22 -12.65 3.28
N HIS A 43 2.20 -11.86 2.85
CA HIS A 43 3.13 -11.19 3.74
C HIS A 43 2.43 -10.12 4.59
N ALA A 44 1.59 -9.30 3.97
CA ALA A 44 0.80 -8.29 4.69
C ALA A 44 -0.11 -8.91 5.76
N ALA A 45 -0.68 -10.10 5.51
CA ALA A 45 -1.50 -10.82 6.49
C ALA A 45 -0.73 -11.35 7.70
N THR A 46 0.60 -11.41 7.64
CA THR A 46 1.48 -11.85 8.74
C THR A 46 2.13 -10.72 9.52
N LEU A 47 1.94 -9.46 9.09
CA LEU A 47 2.49 -8.29 9.78
C LEU A 47 1.76 -8.05 11.12
N SER A 48 2.53 -7.75 12.15
CA SER A 48 1.98 -7.24 13.40
C SER A 48 1.64 -5.76 13.29
N ASP A 49 0.81 -5.25 14.21
CA ASP A 49 0.51 -3.82 14.29
C ASP A 49 1.79 -2.98 14.46
N GLU A 50 2.76 -3.52 15.21
CA GLU A 50 4.06 -2.90 15.42
C GLU A 50 4.90 -2.82 14.12
N ASP A 51 4.87 -3.87 13.30
CA ASP A 51 5.53 -3.86 11.98
C ASP A 51 4.89 -2.83 11.06
N VAL A 52 3.57 -2.73 11.06
CA VAL A 52 2.82 -1.74 10.27
C VAL A 52 3.16 -0.31 10.72
N ALA A 53 3.18 -0.06 12.01
CA ALA A 53 3.56 1.24 12.57
C ALA A 53 4.99 1.64 12.19
N LYS A 54 5.93 0.69 12.26
CA LYS A 54 7.31 0.91 11.85
C LYS A 54 7.42 1.24 10.36
N MET A 55 6.76 0.48 9.51
CA MET A 55 6.74 0.72 8.06
C MET A 55 6.14 2.08 7.72
N ALA A 56 5.04 2.45 8.37
CA ALA A 56 4.40 3.76 8.20
C ALA A 56 5.35 4.90 8.56
N LYS A 57 6.02 4.78 9.70
CA LYS A 57 6.99 5.76 10.17
C LYS A 57 8.19 5.91 9.21
N GLU A 58 8.75 4.80 8.75
CA GLU A 58 9.84 4.79 7.75
C GLU A 58 9.39 5.45 6.44
N TYR A 59 8.17 5.17 5.99
CA TYR A 59 7.61 5.76 4.79
C TYR A 59 7.43 7.28 4.92
N ILE A 60 6.90 7.76 6.04
CA ILE A 60 6.77 9.20 6.30
C ILE A 60 8.14 9.89 6.37
N GLN A 61 9.13 9.28 7.00
CA GLN A 61 10.49 9.80 7.02
C GLN A 61 11.09 9.89 5.61
N TRP A 62 10.85 8.87 4.78
CA TRP A 62 11.27 8.90 3.38
C TRP A 62 10.59 10.04 2.63
N MET A 63 9.28 10.20 2.80
CA MET A 63 8.52 11.30 2.18
C MET A 63 9.05 12.67 2.61
N ASP A 64 9.31 12.87 3.90
CA ASP A 64 9.83 14.12 4.46
C ASP A 64 11.22 14.49 3.93
N THR A 65 12.02 13.50 3.57
CA THR A 65 13.39 13.72 3.06
C THR A 65 13.45 13.87 1.54
N HIS A 66 12.45 13.35 0.81
CA HIS A 66 12.41 13.38 -0.66
C HIS A 66 11.44 14.42 -1.24
N ASN A 67 10.58 15.01 -0.40
CA ASN A 67 9.63 16.02 -0.83
C ASN A 67 9.68 17.22 0.12
N GLU A 68 9.42 18.39 -0.42
CA GLU A 68 9.31 19.60 0.38
C GLU A 68 7.99 19.58 1.18
N VAL A 69 8.07 19.64 2.49
CA VAL A 69 6.91 19.81 3.37
C VAL A 69 6.53 21.28 3.39
N ALA A 70 5.27 21.59 3.09
CA ALA A 70 4.76 22.96 3.17
C ALA A 70 4.75 23.41 4.63
N GLY A 71 5.56 24.43 4.92
CA GLY A 71 5.66 25.00 6.26
C GLY A 71 4.41 25.79 6.69
N PRO A 72 4.29 26.09 7.98
CA PRO A 72 3.12 26.79 8.55
C PRO A 72 2.95 28.22 8.00
N ASP A 73 4.02 28.82 7.49
CA ASP A 73 4.00 30.17 6.92
C ASP A 73 3.61 30.19 5.44
N THR A 74 3.51 29.03 4.80
CA THR A 74 3.09 28.91 3.40
C THR A 74 1.57 28.92 3.28
N GLU A 75 1.07 29.33 2.09
CA GLU A 75 -0.37 29.32 1.80
C GLU A 75 -0.98 27.93 1.97
N MET A 76 -0.29 26.89 1.49
CA MET A 76 -0.74 25.49 1.63
C MET A 76 -0.75 25.02 3.08
N GLY A 77 0.28 25.37 3.85
CA GLY A 77 0.35 25.04 5.27
C GLY A 77 -0.77 25.72 6.07
N GLN A 78 -1.05 27.00 5.81
CA GLN A 78 -2.16 27.74 6.43
C GLN A 78 -3.52 27.18 6.04
N ARG A 79 -3.69 26.77 4.79
CA ARG A 79 -4.92 26.12 4.31
C ARG A 79 -5.14 24.80 5.03
N LEU A 80 -4.10 23.98 5.14
CA LEU A 80 -4.14 22.71 5.87
C LEU A 80 -4.56 22.93 7.32
N GLU A 81 -3.96 23.89 8.00
CA GLU A 81 -4.29 24.21 9.39
C GLU A 81 -5.77 24.61 9.55
N ARG A 82 -6.30 25.45 8.68
CA ARG A 82 -7.72 25.83 8.73
C ARG A 82 -8.66 24.64 8.50
N LEU A 83 -8.30 23.73 7.59
CA LEU A 83 -9.13 22.56 7.27
C LEU A 83 -9.08 21.48 8.35
N THR A 84 -7.99 21.39 9.11
CA THR A 84 -7.76 20.31 10.07
C THR A 84 -7.88 20.73 11.53
N ALA A 85 -8.12 22.01 11.81
CA ALA A 85 -8.16 22.56 13.17
C ALA A 85 -9.10 21.80 14.12
N ASN A 86 -10.25 21.34 13.60
CA ASN A 86 -11.28 20.66 14.40
C ASN A 86 -11.19 19.14 14.37
N VAL A 87 -10.23 18.57 13.64
CA VAL A 87 -10.10 17.11 13.44
C VAL A 87 -8.71 16.58 13.82
N LYS A 88 -7.95 17.33 14.60
CA LYS A 88 -6.61 16.91 15.06
C LYS A 88 -6.64 15.73 16.03
N LYS A 89 -7.78 15.50 16.67
CA LYS A 89 -7.99 14.35 17.54
C LYS A 89 -9.34 13.70 17.24
N VAL A 90 -9.33 12.43 16.87
CA VAL A 90 -10.54 11.65 16.55
C VAL A 90 -10.47 10.32 17.28
N SER A 91 -11.52 10.01 18.05
CA SER A 91 -11.61 8.73 18.78
C SER A 91 -10.41 8.40 19.66
N GLY A 92 -9.77 9.42 20.25
CA GLY A 92 -8.58 9.25 21.08
C GLY A 92 -7.26 9.16 20.32
N LEU A 93 -7.30 9.15 18.99
CA LEU A 93 -6.12 9.18 18.13
C LEU A 93 -5.72 10.62 17.82
N ASP A 94 -4.45 10.92 17.99
CA ASP A 94 -3.87 12.19 17.55
C ASP A 94 -3.50 12.08 16.07
N LEU A 95 -4.05 12.97 15.25
CA LEU A 95 -3.82 13.00 13.82
C LEU A 95 -2.79 14.07 13.47
N ASN A 96 -1.77 13.67 12.72
CA ASN A 96 -0.73 14.53 12.21
C ASN A 96 -0.92 14.76 10.71
N PHE A 97 -1.11 16.00 10.31
CA PHE A 97 -1.37 16.38 8.93
C PHE A 97 -0.17 17.07 8.31
N LYS A 98 0.18 16.68 7.11
CA LYS A 98 1.23 17.31 6.31
C LYS A 98 0.78 17.54 4.88
N VAL A 99 1.26 18.60 4.26
CA VAL A 99 1.15 18.83 2.82
C VAL A 99 2.54 18.81 2.22
N TYR A 100 2.73 18.03 1.20
CA TYR A 100 3.94 18.02 0.39
C TYR A 100 3.75 18.88 -0.85
N ASN A 101 4.75 19.70 -1.14
CA ASN A 101 4.77 20.52 -2.36
C ASN A 101 5.19 19.68 -3.55
N VAL A 102 4.23 18.94 -4.12
CA VAL A 102 4.43 18.05 -5.26
C VAL A 102 3.40 18.36 -6.35
N VAL A 103 3.72 17.98 -7.58
CA VAL A 103 2.84 18.21 -8.74
C VAL A 103 1.60 17.32 -8.70
N ASP A 104 1.71 16.13 -8.13
CA ASP A 104 0.62 15.17 -8.07
C ASP A 104 -0.46 15.58 -7.06
N VAL A 105 -1.72 15.41 -7.47
CA VAL A 105 -2.87 15.58 -6.58
C VAL A 105 -3.22 14.22 -5.99
N ASN A 106 -2.84 14.00 -4.75
CA ASN A 106 -3.07 12.76 -4.03
C ASN A 106 -3.25 13.01 -2.54
N ALA A 107 -3.87 12.08 -1.84
CA ALA A 107 -3.97 12.06 -0.39
C ALA A 107 -3.92 10.62 0.11
N PHE A 108 -3.25 10.40 1.22
CA PHE A 108 -3.16 9.09 1.84
C PHE A 108 -3.06 9.24 3.37
N ALA A 109 -3.33 8.16 4.09
CA ALA A 109 -3.18 8.08 5.52
C ALA A 109 -2.31 6.86 5.88
N CYS A 110 -1.45 7.04 6.87
CA CYS A 110 -0.66 5.96 7.48
C CYS A 110 -0.94 5.93 8.98
N GLY A 111 -0.95 4.72 9.56
CA GLY A 111 -0.96 4.55 11.00
C GLY A 111 0.44 4.26 11.52
N ASP A 112 0.82 4.90 12.62
CA ASP A 112 2.04 4.64 13.37
C ASP A 112 1.72 4.40 14.88
#